data_d2706742b9d359f58dcee3fd29c339f5
#
_entry.id   d2706742b9d359f58dcee3fd29c339f5
#
_cell.length_a   1.000
_cell.length_b   1.000
_cell.length_c   1.000
_cell.angle_alpha   90.00
_cell.angle_beta   90.00
_cell.angle_gamma   90.00
#
_symmetry.space_group_name_H-M   'P 1'
#
loop_
_entity.id
_entity.type
_entity.pdbx_description
1 polymer ?
#
loop_
_entity_poly.entity_id
_entity_poly.type
_entity_poly.pdbx_seq_one_letter_code
_entity_poly.pdbx_strand_id
1 'polypeptide(L)'
;DLVVCLVTADQAHAAALAIAPHLAPGALVFDGNSCAPQTKVLSAAAIDAAGGRYVDVAVMAPVHPRLHRTPLLVSGPNAEAALPVFAALDMAATLQAGPVGSSSAIKMVRSVMMKGLEALVCECVLAGRLAGVDDIVLESLDDTYPGFDWKKRSAYMLERVMTHGVRRAAEMTEVAKTVDLLGLDGGMSRATVAWQARIGALRLDARAGDPSDHRSLADMILARLAPSVAPSAEGDTK
;
A
#
# COMPACT_ATOMS: atom_id res chain seq x y z
N ASP A 1 -19.68 -3.95 -22.61
CA ASP A 1 -19.54 -2.96 -21.54
C ASP A 1 -18.32 -3.27 -20.67
N LEU A 2 -17.73 -2.21 -20.07
CA LEU A 2 -16.58 -2.27 -19.19
C LEU A 2 -16.85 -1.49 -17.91
N VAL A 3 -16.58 -2.10 -16.76
CA VAL A 3 -16.55 -1.44 -15.44
C VAL A 3 -15.13 -1.52 -14.90
N VAL A 4 -14.58 -0.38 -14.46
CA VAL A 4 -13.29 -0.32 -13.76
C VAL A 4 -13.55 -0.01 -12.29
N CYS A 5 -13.23 -0.96 -11.42
CA CYS A 5 -13.43 -0.84 -9.97
C CYS A 5 -12.11 -0.42 -9.30
N LEU A 6 -12.09 0.80 -8.76
CA LEU A 6 -10.94 1.41 -8.06
C LEU A 6 -11.44 2.08 -6.78
N VAL A 7 -11.49 1.32 -5.70
CA VAL A 7 -11.87 1.79 -4.36
C VAL A 7 -10.75 1.46 -3.36
N THR A 8 -10.93 1.78 -2.09
CA THR A 8 -9.99 1.37 -1.04
C THR A 8 -10.06 -0.14 -0.80
N ALA A 9 -8.98 -0.72 -0.27
CA ALA A 9 -8.85 -2.18 -0.13
C ALA A 9 -9.99 -2.79 0.72
N ASP A 10 -10.39 -2.11 1.77
CA ASP A 10 -11.48 -2.49 2.67
C ASP A 10 -12.88 -2.44 2.03
N GLN A 11 -13.05 -1.67 0.96
CA GLN A 11 -14.31 -1.50 0.24
C GLN A 11 -14.43 -2.40 -1.02
N ALA A 12 -13.37 -3.09 -1.40
CA ALA A 12 -13.29 -3.79 -2.68
C ALA A 12 -14.42 -4.82 -2.88
N HIS A 13 -14.66 -5.69 -1.91
CA HIS A 13 -15.72 -6.71 -2.01
C HIS A 13 -17.12 -6.09 -1.94
N ALA A 14 -17.33 -5.11 -1.07
CA ALA A 14 -18.62 -4.40 -0.99
C ALA A 14 -18.96 -3.69 -2.32
N ALA A 15 -17.96 -3.08 -2.97
CA ALA A 15 -18.14 -2.48 -4.29
C ALA A 15 -18.51 -3.52 -5.35
N ALA A 16 -17.88 -4.71 -5.36
CA ALA A 16 -18.23 -5.78 -6.28
C ALA A 16 -19.68 -6.25 -6.08
N LEU A 17 -20.12 -6.41 -4.83
CA LEU A 17 -21.52 -6.76 -4.51
C LEU A 17 -22.50 -5.67 -4.97
N ALA A 18 -22.15 -4.39 -4.82
CA ALA A 18 -22.97 -3.27 -5.25
C ALA A 18 -23.05 -3.14 -6.78
N ILE A 19 -21.99 -3.47 -7.51
CA ILE A 19 -21.92 -3.43 -8.97
C ILE A 19 -22.72 -4.59 -9.60
N ALA A 20 -22.62 -5.79 -9.03
CA ALA A 20 -23.15 -7.03 -9.61
C ALA A 20 -24.61 -6.94 -10.12
N PRO A 21 -25.60 -6.40 -9.36
CA PRO A 21 -26.99 -6.32 -9.83
C PRO A 21 -27.24 -5.41 -11.04
N HIS A 22 -26.27 -4.58 -11.39
CA HIS A 22 -26.39 -3.55 -12.44
C HIS A 22 -25.57 -3.86 -13.68
N LEU A 23 -24.94 -5.05 -13.75
CA LEU A 23 -24.12 -5.44 -14.90
C LEU A 23 -24.98 -5.83 -16.10
N ALA A 24 -24.59 -5.36 -17.28
CA ALA A 24 -25.06 -5.95 -18.52
C ALA A 24 -24.45 -7.36 -18.67
N PRO A 25 -25.20 -8.33 -19.24
CA PRO A 25 -24.68 -9.68 -19.49
C PRO A 25 -23.35 -9.65 -20.26
N GLY A 26 -22.33 -10.32 -19.75
CA GLY A 26 -21.01 -10.38 -20.36
C GLY A 26 -20.14 -9.12 -20.18
N ALA A 27 -20.56 -8.14 -19.39
CA ALA A 27 -19.75 -6.96 -19.07
C ALA A 27 -18.42 -7.36 -18.40
N LEU A 28 -17.31 -6.75 -18.86
CA LEU A 28 -16.01 -6.92 -18.22
C LEU A 28 -15.94 -6.07 -16.95
N VAL A 29 -15.42 -6.65 -15.87
CA VAL A 29 -15.16 -5.94 -14.61
C VAL A 29 -13.67 -6.04 -14.27
N PHE A 30 -12.93 -4.94 -14.44
CA PHE A 30 -11.53 -4.82 -14.06
C PHE A 30 -11.44 -4.38 -12.60
N ASP A 31 -11.09 -5.30 -11.71
CA ASP A 31 -10.88 -4.99 -10.30
C ASP A 31 -9.41 -4.68 -10.03
N GLY A 32 -9.05 -3.39 -9.96
CA GLY A 32 -7.70 -2.88 -9.69
C GLY A 32 -7.39 -2.66 -8.20
N ASN A 33 -8.26 -3.10 -7.30
CA ASN A 33 -8.10 -2.89 -5.85
C ASN A 33 -6.96 -3.73 -5.26
N SER A 34 -6.32 -3.21 -4.22
CA SER A 34 -5.18 -3.85 -3.57
C SER A 34 -5.63 -4.73 -2.40
N CYS A 35 -6.27 -5.85 -2.68
CA CYS A 35 -6.81 -6.77 -1.68
C CYS A 35 -6.23 -8.19 -1.79
N ALA A 36 -6.49 -9.00 -0.75
CA ALA A 36 -6.04 -10.38 -0.68
C ALA A 36 -6.60 -11.22 -1.84
N PRO A 37 -5.89 -12.27 -2.30
CA PRO A 37 -6.39 -13.18 -3.33
C PRO A 37 -7.78 -13.73 -3.01
N GLN A 38 -8.04 -14.09 -1.75
CA GLN A 38 -9.35 -14.58 -1.33
C GLN A 38 -10.45 -13.53 -1.50
N THR A 39 -10.19 -12.26 -1.20
CA THR A 39 -11.12 -11.16 -1.42
C THR A 39 -11.47 -11.03 -2.92
N LYS A 40 -10.47 -11.20 -3.80
CA LYS A 40 -10.67 -11.22 -5.26
C LYS A 40 -11.54 -12.39 -5.70
N VAL A 41 -11.31 -13.57 -5.15
CA VAL A 41 -12.13 -14.77 -5.45
C VAL A 41 -13.59 -14.56 -5.04
N LEU A 42 -13.85 -14.00 -3.86
CA LEU A 42 -15.21 -13.68 -3.42
C LEU A 42 -15.89 -12.64 -4.31
N SER A 43 -15.14 -11.60 -4.71
CA SER A 43 -15.64 -10.56 -5.62
C SER A 43 -15.94 -11.12 -7.01
N ALA A 44 -15.07 -11.99 -7.53
CA ALA A 44 -15.28 -12.68 -8.79
C ALA A 44 -16.54 -13.54 -8.78
N ALA A 45 -16.76 -14.32 -7.72
CA ALA A 45 -17.95 -15.15 -7.58
C ALA A 45 -19.25 -14.32 -7.65
N ALA A 46 -19.28 -13.14 -7.04
CA ALA A 46 -20.43 -12.23 -7.09
C ALA A 46 -20.68 -11.67 -8.49
N ILE A 47 -19.61 -11.25 -9.18
CA ILE A 47 -19.68 -10.69 -10.54
C ILE A 47 -20.08 -11.78 -11.56
N ASP A 48 -19.46 -12.97 -11.47
CA ASP A 48 -19.73 -14.09 -12.38
C ASP A 48 -21.17 -14.62 -12.21
N ALA A 49 -21.67 -14.70 -10.97
CA ALA A 49 -23.06 -15.07 -10.67
C ALA A 49 -24.09 -14.09 -11.28
N ALA A 50 -23.71 -12.83 -11.45
CA ALA A 50 -24.52 -11.80 -12.11
C ALA A 50 -24.36 -11.78 -13.65
N GLY A 51 -23.60 -12.73 -14.23
CA GLY A 51 -23.36 -12.81 -15.67
C GLY A 51 -22.28 -11.86 -16.19
N GLY A 52 -21.50 -11.24 -15.30
CA GLY A 52 -20.31 -10.44 -15.64
C GLY A 52 -19.10 -11.32 -15.93
N ARG A 53 -17.98 -10.69 -16.31
CA ARG A 53 -16.70 -11.34 -16.56
C ARG A 53 -15.63 -10.64 -15.73
N TYR A 54 -15.25 -11.23 -14.61
CA TYR A 54 -14.29 -10.65 -13.67
C TYR A 54 -12.86 -10.83 -14.16
N VAL A 55 -12.04 -9.79 -13.97
CA VAL A 55 -10.59 -9.78 -14.24
C VAL A 55 -9.88 -9.24 -12.99
N ASP A 56 -9.00 -10.06 -12.38
CA ASP A 56 -8.13 -9.63 -11.30
C ASP A 56 -6.99 -8.79 -11.85
N VAL A 57 -6.91 -7.53 -11.47
CA VAL A 57 -5.91 -6.55 -11.93
C VAL A 57 -5.06 -6.11 -10.76
N ALA A 58 -3.76 -6.34 -10.82
CA ALA A 58 -2.79 -5.85 -9.86
C ALA A 58 -1.97 -4.70 -10.42
N VAL A 59 -2.12 -3.50 -9.86
CA VAL A 59 -1.32 -2.30 -10.23
C VAL A 59 0.04 -2.41 -9.55
N MET A 60 1.12 -2.56 -10.32
CA MET A 60 2.44 -2.98 -9.84
C MET A 60 3.43 -1.85 -9.53
N ALA A 61 3.06 -0.59 -9.79
CA ALA A 61 3.90 0.58 -9.51
C ALA A 61 3.01 1.78 -9.09
N PRO A 62 3.61 2.87 -8.58
CA PRO A 62 2.91 4.15 -8.44
C PRO A 62 2.37 4.63 -9.79
N VAL A 63 1.16 5.22 -9.77
CA VAL A 63 0.49 5.69 -10.98
C VAL A 63 1.28 6.81 -11.66
N HIS A 64 1.80 7.78 -10.89
CA HIS A 64 2.67 8.82 -11.43
C HIS A 64 4.12 8.32 -11.58
N PRO A 65 4.84 8.69 -12.64
CA PRO A 65 4.41 9.56 -13.75
C PRO A 65 3.73 8.82 -14.92
N ARG A 66 3.59 7.47 -14.85
CA ARG A 66 3.16 6.63 -15.99
C ARG A 66 1.66 6.70 -16.30
N LEU A 67 0.84 7.19 -15.37
CA LEU A 67 -0.60 7.30 -15.47
C LEU A 67 -1.25 5.94 -15.84
N HIS A 68 -2.08 5.90 -16.91
CA HIS A 68 -2.72 4.67 -17.41
C HIS A 68 -1.73 3.61 -17.92
N ARG A 69 -0.47 3.99 -18.25
CA ARG A 69 0.61 3.06 -18.63
C ARG A 69 1.37 2.46 -17.45
N THR A 70 0.87 2.63 -16.23
CA THR A 70 1.42 1.92 -15.07
C THR A 70 1.34 0.41 -15.28
N PRO A 71 2.43 -0.35 -15.02
CA PRO A 71 2.43 -1.80 -15.22
C PRO A 71 1.32 -2.49 -14.43
N LEU A 72 0.54 -3.32 -15.12
CA LEU A 72 -0.53 -4.13 -14.57
C LEU A 72 -0.19 -5.63 -14.76
N LEU A 73 -0.49 -6.44 -13.77
CA LEU A 73 -0.63 -7.88 -13.94
C LEU A 73 -2.13 -8.23 -13.93
N VAL A 74 -2.56 -9.09 -14.85
CA VAL A 74 -3.95 -9.51 -14.96
C VAL A 74 -4.06 -11.02 -14.90
N SER A 75 -5.03 -11.55 -14.15
CA SER A 75 -5.23 -13.00 -14.00
C SER A 75 -6.70 -13.37 -13.89
N GLY A 76 -6.96 -14.67 -13.99
CA GLY A 76 -8.29 -15.24 -13.98
C GLY A 76 -8.76 -15.70 -15.37
N PRO A 77 -9.90 -16.40 -15.47
CA PRO A 77 -10.36 -17.03 -16.71
C PRO A 77 -10.65 -16.03 -17.85
N ASN A 78 -10.94 -14.79 -17.51
CA ASN A 78 -11.27 -13.75 -18.50
C ASN A 78 -10.07 -12.84 -18.82
N ALA A 79 -8.88 -13.04 -18.21
CA ALA A 79 -7.75 -12.13 -18.31
C ALA A 79 -7.18 -12.05 -19.74
N GLU A 80 -7.00 -13.20 -20.40
CA GLU A 80 -6.49 -13.25 -21.77
C GLU A 80 -7.43 -12.55 -22.77
N ALA A 81 -8.73 -12.82 -22.67
CA ALA A 81 -9.75 -12.17 -23.48
C ALA A 81 -9.88 -10.66 -23.23
N ALA A 82 -9.42 -10.18 -22.07
CA ALA A 82 -9.43 -8.76 -21.72
C ALA A 82 -8.19 -8.00 -22.24
N LEU A 83 -7.09 -8.66 -22.62
CA LEU A 83 -5.87 -8.00 -23.12
C LEU A 83 -6.11 -7.03 -24.29
N PRO A 84 -6.91 -7.34 -25.31
CA PRO A 84 -7.22 -6.39 -26.37
C PRO A 84 -7.88 -5.09 -25.88
N VAL A 85 -8.70 -5.18 -24.81
CA VAL A 85 -9.34 -3.98 -24.22
C VAL A 85 -8.30 -3.12 -23.49
N PHE A 86 -7.37 -3.72 -22.74
CA PHE A 86 -6.25 -2.98 -22.14
C PHE A 86 -5.38 -2.31 -23.21
N ALA A 87 -5.09 -3.02 -24.29
CA ALA A 87 -4.31 -2.47 -25.42
C ALA A 87 -5.03 -1.30 -26.11
N ALA A 88 -6.33 -1.40 -26.32
CA ALA A 88 -7.14 -0.31 -26.91
C ALA A 88 -7.19 0.93 -26.00
N LEU A 89 -7.04 0.75 -24.68
CA LEU A 89 -6.95 1.82 -23.69
C LEU A 89 -5.50 2.31 -23.48
N ASP A 90 -4.53 1.84 -24.26
CA ASP A 90 -3.09 2.13 -24.13
C ASP A 90 -2.54 1.82 -22.71
N MET A 91 -3.08 0.77 -22.07
CA MET A 91 -2.68 0.33 -20.73
C MET A 91 -1.66 -0.81 -20.80
N ALA A 92 -0.64 -0.77 -19.94
CA ALA A 92 0.46 -1.75 -19.91
C ALA A 92 0.08 -3.00 -19.07
N ALA A 93 -0.80 -3.86 -19.62
CA ALA A 93 -1.23 -5.09 -18.95
C ALA A 93 -0.41 -6.29 -19.45
N THR A 94 0.02 -7.14 -18.49
CA THR A 94 0.71 -8.40 -18.73
C THR A 94 -0.12 -9.53 -18.13
N LEU A 95 -0.34 -10.60 -18.90
CA LEU A 95 -1.04 -11.79 -18.44
C LEU A 95 -0.19 -12.52 -17.39
N GLN A 96 -0.78 -12.76 -16.23
CA GLN A 96 -0.28 -13.68 -15.22
C GLN A 96 -1.12 -14.96 -15.32
N ALA A 97 -0.50 -16.05 -15.73
CA ALA A 97 -1.18 -17.34 -15.79
C ALA A 97 -1.68 -17.76 -14.40
N GLY A 98 -2.88 -18.30 -14.35
CA GLY A 98 -3.49 -18.81 -13.13
C GLY A 98 -4.91 -18.31 -12.88
N PRO A 99 -5.55 -18.79 -11.80
CA PRO A 99 -6.89 -18.39 -11.42
C PRO A 99 -6.97 -16.94 -10.94
N VAL A 100 -8.20 -16.47 -10.69
CA VAL A 100 -8.43 -15.20 -9.97
C VAL A 100 -7.64 -15.23 -8.65
N GLY A 101 -6.96 -14.12 -8.35
CA GLY A 101 -6.10 -13.98 -7.17
C GLY A 101 -4.61 -14.16 -7.47
N SER A 102 -4.21 -14.72 -8.63
CA SER A 102 -2.80 -14.95 -8.96
C SER A 102 -2.00 -13.65 -9.08
N SER A 103 -2.52 -12.64 -9.77
CA SER A 103 -1.91 -11.30 -9.87
C SER A 103 -1.89 -10.60 -8.51
N SER A 104 -2.97 -10.70 -7.76
CA SER A 104 -3.06 -10.12 -6.42
C SER A 104 -2.12 -10.81 -5.43
N ALA A 105 -1.92 -12.12 -5.50
CA ALA A 105 -0.94 -12.83 -4.66
C ALA A 105 0.48 -12.26 -4.82
N ILE A 106 0.93 -12.06 -6.07
CA ILE A 106 2.24 -11.46 -6.36
C ILE A 106 2.34 -10.07 -5.71
N LYS A 107 1.32 -9.24 -5.89
CA LYS A 107 1.30 -7.89 -5.31
C LYS A 107 1.29 -7.92 -3.78
N MET A 108 0.50 -8.80 -3.15
CA MET A 108 0.41 -8.89 -1.69
C MET A 108 1.74 -9.35 -1.09
N VAL A 109 2.33 -10.44 -1.58
CA VAL A 109 3.63 -10.93 -1.12
C VAL A 109 4.73 -9.86 -1.30
N ARG A 110 4.78 -9.20 -2.47
CA ARG A 110 5.70 -8.09 -2.70
C ARG A 110 5.49 -6.93 -1.70
N SER A 111 4.26 -6.69 -1.29
CA SER A 111 3.93 -5.59 -0.36
C SER A 111 4.47 -5.82 1.05
N VAL A 112 4.72 -7.07 1.48
CA VAL A 112 5.42 -7.36 2.74
C VAL A 112 6.75 -6.62 2.77
N MET A 113 7.56 -6.74 1.70
CA MET A 113 8.84 -6.04 1.61
C MET A 113 8.68 -4.53 1.40
N MET A 114 7.88 -4.13 0.42
CA MET A 114 7.82 -2.71 0.01
C MET A 114 7.31 -1.79 1.12
N LYS A 115 6.23 -2.18 1.80
CA LYS A 115 5.63 -1.36 2.86
C LYS A 115 6.16 -1.72 4.24
N GLY A 116 6.61 -2.98 4.43
CA GLY A 116 7.31 -3.40 5.63
C GLY A 116 8.63 -2.66 5.79
N LEU A 117 9.41 -2.53 4.71
CA LEU A 117 10.65 -1.76 4.73
C LEU A 117 10.40 -0.27 5.03
N GLU A 118 9.33 0.33 4.49
CA GLU A 118 8.98 1.71 4.81
C GLU A 118 8.66 1.89 6.31
N ALA A 119 7.93 0.97 6.92
CA ALA A 119 7.62 1.02 8.35
C ALA A 119 8.87 0.81 9.21
N LEU A 120 9.71 -0.16 8.85
CA LEU A 120 10.96 -0.45 9.54
C LEU A 120 11.94 0.74 9.47
N VAL A 121 12.09 1.35 8.30
CA VAL A 121 12.94 2.54 8.13
C VAL A 121 12.37 3.73 8.91
N CYS A 122 11.05 3.91 8.91
CA CYS A 122 10.42 4.95 9.72
C CYS A 122 10.75 4.79 11.20
N GLU A 123 10.62 3.59 11.77
CA GLU A 123 10.99 3.30 13.16
C GLU A 123 12.47 3.58 13.42
N CYS A 124 13.35 3.05 12.57
CA CYS A 124 14.81 3.22 12.69
C CYS A 124 15.22 4.70 12.67
N VAL A 125 14.72 5.48 11.70
CA VAL A 125 15.07 6.91 11.57
C VAL A 125 14.54 7.72 12.74
N LEU A 126 13.31 7.49 13.18
CA LEU A 126 12.75 8.22 14.33
C LEU A 126 13.50 7.89 15.62
N ALA A 127 13.84 6.62 15.86
CA ALA A 127 14.65 6.20 16.99
C ALA A 127 16.06 6.80 16.95
N GLY A 128 16.73 6.73 15.78
CA GLY A 128 18.05 7.31 15.55
C GLY A 128 18.05 8.82 15.76
N ARG A 129 16.99 9.50 15.30
CA ARG A 129 16.83 10.95 15.47
C ARG A 129 16.68 11.35 16.94
N LEU A 130 15.88 10.61 17.70
CA LEU A 130 15.73 10.82 19.15
C LEU A 130 17.02 10.54 19.91
N ALA A 131 17.79 9.55 19.48
CA ALA A 131 19.10 9.21 20.07
C ALA A 131 20.24 10.09 19.56
N GLY A 132 20.05 10.95 18.57
CA GLY A 132 21.07 11.79 17.98
C GLY A 132 22.11 11.04 17.13
N VAL A 133 21.76 9.86 16.59
CA VAL A 133 22.69 8.97 15.86
C VAL A 133 22.18 8.60 14.45
N ASP A 134 21.13 9.24 13.95
CA ASP A 134 20.46 8.92 12.69
C ASP A 134 21.42 8.87 11.49
N ASP A 135 22.31 9.87 11.32
CA ASP A 135 23.27 9.88 10.22
C ASP A 135 24.28 8.74 10.30
N ILE A 136 24.83 8.49 11.49
CA ILE A 136 25.84 7.43 11.69
C ILE A 136 25.23 6.06 11.37
N VAL A 137 23.98 5.85 11.78
CA VAL A 137 23.25 4.60 11.48
C VAL A 137 23.04 4.45 9.98
N LEU A 138 22.57 5.50 9.29
CA LEU A 138 22.31 5.44 7.85
C LEU A 138 23.61 5.27 7.03
N GLU A 139 24.71 5.92 7.42
CA GLU A 139 26.02 5.74 6.80
C GLU A 139 26.54 4.31 6.98
N SER A 140 26.43 3.74 8.19
CA SER A 140 26.80 2.33 8.46
C SER A 140 25.96 1.35 7.63
N LEU A 141 24.69 1.66 7.38
CA LEU A 141 23.82 0.84 6.52
C LEU A 141 24.23 0.96 5.04
N ASP A 142 24.72 2.12 4.58
CA ASP A 142 25.24 2.27 3.21
C ASP A 142 26.54 1.48 3.00
N ASP A 143 27.39 1.36 4.05
CA ASP A 143 28.56 0.48 4.02
C ASP A 143 28.17 -0.99 3.92
N THR A 144 27.11 -1.41 4.63
CA THR A 144 26.62 -2.79 4.64
C THR A 144 25.90 -3.15 3.34
N TYR A 145 25.15 -2.22 2.77
CA TYR A 145 24.34 -2.38 1.56
C TYR A 145 24.70 -1.32 0.50
N PRO A 146 25.89 -1.39 -0.12
CA PRO A 146 26.35 -0.36 -1.05
C PRO A 146 25.39 -0.09 -2.20
N GLY A 147 25.15 1.19 -2.49
CA GLY A 147 24.30 1.62 -3.60
C GLY A 147 22.81 1.70 -3.28
N PHE A 148 22.40 1.46 -2.03
CA PHE A 148 21.01 1.66 -1.64
C PHE A 148 20.67 3.14 -1.39
N ASP A 149 21.62 3.96 -0.93
CA ASP A 149 21.45 5.38 -0.61
C ASP A 149 20.38 5.58 0.49
N TRP A 150 20.71 5.11 1.69
CA TRP A 150 19.76 5.06 2.82
C TRP A 150 19.22 6.41 3.22
N LYS A 151 20.03 7.50 3.17
CA LYS A 151 19.55 8.85 3.50
C LYS A 151 18.43 9.30 2.56
N LYS A 152 18.66 9.19 1.26
CA LYS A 152 17.67 9.56 0.24
C LYS A 152 16.43 8.67 0.29
N ARG A 153 16.62 7.35 0.44
CA ARG A 153 15.52 6.41 0.52
C ARG A 153 14.71 6.58 1.79
N SER A 154 15.34 6.89 2.91
CA SER A 154 14.65 7.16 4.17
C SER A 154 13.74 8.39 4.04
N ALA A 155 14.21 9.48 3.44
CA ALA A 155 13.36 10.64 3.17
C ALA A 155 12.13 10.27 2.33
N TYR A 156 12.34 9.56 1.21
CA TYR A 156 11.24 9.05 0.38
C TYR A 156 10.27 8.16 1.16
N MET A 157 10.78 7.23 1.99
CA MET A 157 9.93 6.30 2.75
C MET A 157 9.13 7.02 3.84
N LEU A 158 9.72 7.98 4.55
CA LEU A 158 9.01 8.83 5.51
C LEU A 158 7.89 9.63 4.84
N GLU A 159 8.18 10.28 3.70
CA GLU A 159 7.17 10.99 2.91
C GLU A 159 5.99 10.07 2.55
N ARG A 160 6.28 8.83 2.11
CA ARG A 160 5.24 7.85 1.74
C ARG A 160 4.38 7.44 2.92
N VAL A 161 4.96 7.25 4.10
CA VAL A 161 4.21 6.90 5.32
C VAL A 161 3.36 8.08 5.79
N MET A 162 3.89 9.30 5.77
CA MET A 162 3.15 10.53 6.13
C MET A 162 1.95 10.75 5.20
N THR A 163 2.17 10.70 3.89
CA THR A 163 1.15 11.05 2.87
C THR A 163 0.10 9.95 2.66
N HIS A 164 0.50 8.68 2.78
CA HIS A 164 -0.35 7.55 2.37
C HIS A 164 -0.61 6.54 3.49
N GLY A 165 -0.16 6.78 4.71
CA GLY A 165 -0.16 5.79 5.79
C GLY A 165 -1.54 5.17 6.05
N VAL A 166 -2.61 5.96 6.12
CA VAL A 166 -3.98 5.44 6.35
C VAL A 166 -4.38 4.43 5.26
N ARG A 167 -4.24 4.78 3.99
CA ARG A 167 -4.55 3.88 2.88
C ARG A 167 -3.66 2.65 2.87
N ARG A 168 -2.37 2.82 3.18
CA ARG A 168 -1.38 1.72 3.24
C ARG A 168 -1.64 0.78 4.39
N ALA A 169 -2.16 1.25 5.51
CA ALA A 169 -2.59 0.40 6.61
C ALA A 169 -3.71 -0.55 6.17
N ALA A 170 -4.73 -0.05 5.45
CA ALA A 170 -5.79 -0.88 4.89
C ALA A 170 -5.24 -1.93 3.89
N GLU A 171 -4.32 -1.51 3.00
CA GLU A 171 -3.67 -2.45 2.08
C GLU A 171 -2.82 -3.51 2.82
N MET A 172 -2.12 -3.15 3.90
CA MET A 172 -1.32 -4.09 4.70
C MET A 172 -2.17 -5.04 5.54
N THR A 173 -3.39 -4.66 5.88
CA THR A 173 -4.37 -5.58 6.47
C THR A 173 -4.70 -6.72 5.50
N GLU A 174 -4.87 -6.44 4.22
CA GLU A 174 -5.08 -7.47 3.19
C GLU A 174 -3.81 -8.31 2.97
N VAL A 175 -2.62 -7.71 3.11
CA VAL A 175 -1.34 -8.46 3.10
C VAL A 175 -1.28 -9.44 4.28
N ALA A 176 -1.60 -9.00 5.49
CA ALA A 176 -1.59 -9.86 6.68
C ALA A 176 -2.54 -11.05 6.49
N LYS A 177 -3.77 -10.82 6.01
CA LYS A 177 -4.73 -11.89 5.66
C LYS A 177 -4.13 -12.88 4.65
N THR A 178 -3.43 -12.36 3.63
CA THR A 178 -2.80 -13.21 2.62
C THR A 178 -1.74 -14.12 3.24
N VAL A 179 -0.88 -13.56 4.12
CA VAL A 179 0.19 -14.33 4.80
C VAL A 179 -0.42 -15.39 5.73
N ASP A 180 -1.45 -15.02 6.49
CA ASP A 180 -2.17 -15.94 7.39
C ASP A 180 -2.82 -17.10 6.61
N LEU A 181 -3.44 -16.84 5.47
CA LEU A 181 -4.06 -17.85 4.60
C LEU A 181 -3.05 -18.82 3.97
N LEU A 182 -1.78 -18.39 3.87
CA LEU A 182 -0.67 -19.26 3.44
C LEU A 182 -0.10 -20.12 4.59
N GLY A 183 -0.69 -20.05 5.80
CA GLY A 183 -0.28 -20.82 6.97
C GLY A 183 0.91 -20.23 7.73
N LEU A 184 1.29 -18.99 7.43
CA LEU A 184 2.34 -18.26 8.14
C LEU A 184 1.71 -17.26 9.11
N ASP A 185 2.46 -16.87 10.17
CA ASP A 185 2.05 -15.76 11.02
C ASP A 185 2.40 -14.42 10.35
N GLY A 186 1.36 -13.64 9.97
CA GLY A 186 1.50 -12.30 9.41
C GLY A 186 1.94 -11.22 10.40
N GLY A 187 2.70 -11.53 11.44
CA GLY A 187 3.12 -10.61 12.51
C GLY A 187 3.82 -9.35 12.01
N MET A 188 4.79 -9.48 11.09
CA MET A 188 5.47 -8.33 10.48
C MET A 188 4.51 -7.45 9.66
N SER A 189 3.58 -8.06 8.94
CA SER A 189 2.56 -7.32 8.20
C SER A 189 1.62 -6.55 9.13
N ARG A 190 1.21 -7.16 10.25
CA ARG A 190 0.40 -6.49 11.30
C ARG A 190 1.14 -5.35 11.99
N ALA A 191 2.42 -5.52 12.31
CA ALA A 191 3.26 -4.43 12.82
C ALA A 191 3.35 -3.27 11.81
N THR A 192 3.48 -3.59 10.53
CA THR A 192 3.45 -2.59 9.46
C THR A 192 2.11 -1.86 9.40
N VAL A 193 0.96 -2.55 9.56
CA VAL A 193 -0.37 -1.89 9.68
C VAL A 193 -0.36 -0.85 10.78
N ALA A 194 0.12 -1.22 11.97
CA ALA A 194 0.15 -0.33 13.12
C ALA A 194 1.01 0.92 12.88
N TRP A 195 2.21 0.76 12.33
CA TRP A 195 3.10 1.89 12.00
C TRP A 195 2.51 2.81 10.92
N GLN A 196 2.02 2.24 9.82
CA GLN A 196 1.40 3.03 8.73
C GLN A 196 0.16 3.80 9.24
N ALA A 197 -0.69 3.17 10.05
CA ALA A 197 -1.86 3.81 10.64
C ALA A 197 -1.47 4.93 11.61
N ARG A 198 -0.50 4.68 12.51
CA ARG A 198 -0.04 5.64 13.51
C ARG A 198 0.48 6.92 12.88
N ILE A 199 1.39 6.80 11.92
CA ILE A 199 1.97 7.98 11.27
C ILE A 199 0.97 8.66 10.34
N GLY A 200 0.19 7.88 9.56
CA GLY A 200 -0.85 8.41 8.67
C GLY A 200 -1.94 9.18 9.41
N ALA A 201 -2.27 8.80 10.65
CA ALA A 201 -3.25 9.49 11.49
C ALA A 201 -2.80 10.90 11.92
N LEU A 202 -1.50 11.20 11.88
CA LEU A 202 -0.97 12.53 12.18
C LEU A 202 -1.34 13.58 11.11
N ARG A 203 -1.73 13.14 9.91
CA ARG A 203 -2.15 14.00 8.77
C ARG A 203 -1.15 15.09 8.44
N LEU A 204 0.12 14.77 8.47
CA LEU A 204 1.20 15.69 8.15
C LEU A 204 1.31 15.89 6.64
N ASP A 205 1.54 17.14 6.22
CA ASP A 205 1.93 17.44 4.83
C ASP A 205 3.46 17.48 4.75
N ALA A 206 4.08 16.49 4.10
CA ALA A 206 5.52 16.40 3.95
C ALA A 206 6.13 17.62 3.22
N ARG A 207 5.33 18.35 2.44
CA ARG A 207 5.75 19.57 1.75
C ARG A 207 5.92 20.80 2.67
N ALA A 208 5.43 20.71 3.91
CA ALA A 208 5.65 21.73 4.93
C ALA A 208 7.08 21.73 5.49
N GLY A 209 7.85 20.68 5.20
CA GLY A 209 9.28 20.55 5.44
C GLY A 209 10.07 20.37 4.15
N ASP A 210 11.28 19.83 4.26
CA ASP A 210 12.06 19.39 3.10
C ASP A 210 11.79 17.89 2.84
N PRO A 211 11.04 17.54 1.77
CA PRO A 211 10.71 16.15 1.48
C PRO A 211 11.93 15.33 0.99
N SER A 212 13.06 15.94 0.73
CA SER A 212 14.32 15.26 0.36
C SER A 212 15.23 15.00 1.56
N ASP A 213 14.95 15.61 2.71
CA ASP A 213 15.73 15.47 3.95
C ASP A 213 14.97 14.62 4.98
N HIS A 214 15.52 13.43 5.31
CA HIS A 214 14.94 12.52 6.30
C HIS A 214 14.84 13.16 7.69
N ARG A 215 15.76 14.06 8.07
CA ARG A 215 15.74 14.74 9.37
C ARG A 215 14.57 15.71 9.48
N SER A 216 14.37 16.53 8.44
CA SER A 216 13.23 17.43 8.38
C SER A 216 11.91 16.69 8.57
N LEU A 217 11.71 15.57 7.86
CA LEU A 217 10.49 14.76 7.96
C LEU A 217 10.38 14.04 9.32
N ALA A 218 11.50 13.52 9.85
CA ALA A 218 11.51 12.88 11.17
C ALA A 218 11.15 13.87 12.28
N ASP A 219 11.70 15.08 12.27
CA ASP A 219 11.42 16.13 13.26
C ASP A 219 9.92 16.53 13.22
N MET A 220 9.33 16.64 12.04
CA MET A 220 7.88 16.88 11.90
C MET A 220 7.03 15.76 12.52
N ILE A 221 7.39 14.50 12.31
CA ILE A 221 6.70 13.35 12.89
C ILE A 221 6.86 13.36 14.41
N LEU A 222 8.10 13.49 14.91
CA LEU A 222 8.40 13.45 16.34
C LEU A 222 7.71 14.58 17.10
N ALA A 223 7.64 15.79 16.55
CA ALA A 223 6.92 16.90 17.16
C ALA A 223 5.42 16.60 17.39
N ARG A 224 4.82 15.70 16.62
CA ARG A 224 3.42 15.29 16.77
C ARG A 224 3.25 14.00 17.59
N LEU A 225 4.29 13.17 17.69
CA LEU A 225 4.27 11.97 18.51
C LEU A 225 4.63 12.25 19.97
N ALA A 226 5.34 13.35 20.26
CA ALA A 226 5.62 13.76 21.63
C ALA A 226 4.28 13.92 22.39
N PRO A 227 4.14 13.34 23.59
CA PRO A 227 2.99 13.65 24.43
C PRO A 227 2.97 15.16 24.66
N SER A 228 1.79 15.80 24.51
CA SER A 228 1.63 17.18 24.95
C SER A 228 1.99 17.23 26.43
N VAL A 229 3.14 17.80 26.76
CA VAL A 229 3.49 18.10 28.14
C VAL A 229 2.48 19.12 28.60
N ALA A 230 1.49 18.68 29.41
CA ALA A 230 0.65 19.62 30.12
C ALA A 230 1.58 20.55 30.93
N PRO A 231 1.40 21.87 30.88
CA PRO A 231 2.20 22.76 31.69
C PRO A 231 2.09 22.29 33.14
N SER A 232 3.24 21.92 33.72
CA SER A 232 3.31 21.66 35.15
C SER A 232 2.74 22.89 35.87
N ALA A 233 1.65 22.70 36.60
CA ALA A 233 1.17 23.73 37.50
C ALA A 233 2.32 24.06 38.46
N GLU A 234 2.93 25.22 38.27
CA GLU A 234 3.87 25.78 39.25
C GLU A 234 3.09 25.85 40.58
N GLY A 235 3.52 25.03 41.51
CA GLY A 235 2.98 25.01 42.87
C GLY A 235 3.21 26.35 43.51
N ASP A 236 2.14 27.05 43.80
CA ASP A 236 2.08 28.11 44.80
C ASP A 236 2.58 27.52 46.13
N THR A 237 3.84 27.84 46.45
CA THR A 237 4.35 27.72 47.85
C THR A 237 4.17 29.08 48.49
N LYS A 238 3.16 29.19 49.33
CA LYS A 238 3.13 30.15 50.40
C LYS A 238 3.90 29.61 51.61
#